data_16aa0500351d57602d3dbb70e72edaf7
#
_entry.id   16aa0500351d57602d3dbb70e72edaf7
#
_cell.length_a   1.000
_cell.length_b   1.000
_cell.length_c   1.000
_cell.angle_alpha   90.00
_cell.angle_beta   90.00
_cell.angle_gamma   90.00
#
_symmetry.space_group_name_H-M   'P 1'
#
loop_
_entity.id
_entity.type
_entity.pdbx_description
1 polymer ?
#
loop_
_entity_poly.entity_id
_entity_poly.type
_entity_poly.pdbx_seq_one_letter_code
_entity_poly.pdbx_strand_id
1 'polypeptide(L)'
;MNNTEILTMEEAKDWHVVGLILQANPKKIASIQTALLAIPHTEIPAVDQAQGKIVVVMQSHDQHILLDNMEAVKDIDGVITVSLVYHQQDEQPK
;
A
#
# COMPACT_ATOMS: atom_id res chain seq x y z
N MET A 1 2.81 -33.90 -4.97
CA MET A 1 2.48 -32.57 -4.45
C MET A 1 1.22 -32.09 -5.14
N ASN A 2 0.33 -31.54 -4.38
CA ASN A 2 -0.92 -31.17 -5.00
C ASN A 2 -0.86 -29.73 -5.52
N ASN A 3 -1.62 -29.48 -6.58
CA ASN A 3 -1.53 -28.23 -7.30
C ASN A 3 -2.04 -27.05 -6.48
N THR A 4 -2.99 -27.30 -5.60
CA THR A 4 -3.53 -26.23 -4.78
C THR A 4 -2.45 -25.67 -3.86
N GLU A 5 -1.66 -26.55 -3.28
CA GLU A 5 -0.57 -26.11 -2.42
C GLU A 5 0.46 -25.32 -3.22
N ILE A 6 0.75 -25.76 -4.42
CA ILE A 6 1.71 -25.08 -5.26
C ILE A 6 1.24 -23.66 -5.54
N LEU A 7 -0.02 -23.51 -5.90
CA LEU A 7 -0.56 -22.18 -6.21
C LEU A 7 -0.52 -21.28 -4.99
N THR A 8 -0.89 -21.82 -3.83
CA THR A 8 -0.86 -21.03 -2.60
C THR A 8 0.55 -20.55 -2.26
N MET A 9 1.51 -21.43 -2.43
CA MET A 9 2.90 -21.09 -2.14
C MET A 9 3.41 -20.05 -3.12
N GLU A 10 3.02 -20.15 -4.38
CA GLU A 10 3.43 -19.17 -5.37
C GLU A 10 2.84 -17.82 -5.08
N GLU A 11 1.59 -17.77 -4.65
CA GLU A 11 0.99 -16.50 -4.27
C GLU A 11 1.71 -15.89 -3.09
N ALA A 12 2.06 -16.69 -2.11
CA ALA A 12 2.76 -16.20 -0.95
C ALA A 12 4.15 -15.67 -1.31
N LYS A 13 4.84 -16.36 -2.23
CA LYS A 13 6.17 -15.93 -2.66
C LYS A 13 6.11 -14.57 -3.36
N ASP A 14 5.01 -14.32 -4.06
CA ASP A 14 4.88 -13.08 -4.82
C ASP A 14 4.18 -11.99 -4.03
N TRP A 15 3.95 -12.24 -2.75
CA TRP A 15 3.25 -11.25 -1.92
C TRP A 15 4.19 -10.11 -1.58
N HIS A 16 3.80 -8.92 -1.96
CA HIS A 16 4.59 -7.72 -1.75
C HIS A 16 3.88 -6.81 -0.77
N VAL A 17 4.65 -6.20 0.12
CA VAL A 17 4.14 -5.23 1.08
C VAL A 17 5.00 -3.98 0.97
N VAL A 18 4.37 -2.83 0.84
CA VAL A 18 5.08 -1.55 0.85
C VAL A 18 4.52 -0.67 1.95
N GLY A 19 5.41 0.06 2.59
CA GLY A 19 5.03 1.09 3.54
C GLY A 19 5.34 2.45 2.96
N LEU A 20 4.36 3.33 3.02
CA LEU A 20 4.46 4.68 2.47
C LEU A 20 4.17 5.69 3.55
N ILE A 21 4.83 6.84 3.47
CA ILE A 21 4.46 7.99 4.26
C ILE A 21 4.05 9.09 3.30
N LEU A 22 2.83 9.58 3.47
CA LEU A 22 2.29 10.65 2.65
C LEU A 22 2.38 11.94 3.42
N GLN A 23 2.80 13.00 2.72
CA GLN A 23 2.61 14.36 3.20
C GLN A 23 1.42 14.92 2.46
N ALA A 24 0.45 15.44 3.19
CA ALA A 24 -0.83 15.82 2.59
C ALA A 24 -1.31 17.13 3.18
N ASN A 25 -2.24 17.76 2.47
CA ASN A 25 -2.96 18.92 2.98
C ASN A 25 -3.84 18.47 4.14
N PRO A 26 -3.63 18.99 5.37
CA PRO A 26 -4.41 18.54 6.52
C PRO A 26 -5.92 18.69 6.32
N LYS A 27 -6.36 19.64 5.53
CA LYS A 27 -7.77 19.84 5.29
C LYS A 27 -8.38 18.78 4.40
N LYS A 28 -7.55 17.99 3.73
CA LYS A 28 -8.03 16.97 2.80
C LYS A 28 -7.82 15.55 3.30
N ILE A 29 -7.36 15.39 4.54
CA ILE A 29 -7.01 14.07 5.05
C ILE A 29 -8.21 13.13 5.02
N ALA A 30 -9.40 13.59 5.40
CA ALA A 30 -10.56 12.72 5.40
C ALA A 30 -10.86 12.17 4.01
N SER A 31 -10.83 13.02 2.99
CA SER A 31 -11.09 12.56 1.63
C SER A 31 -9.96 11.68 1.11
N ILE A 32 -8.72 11.98 1.50
CA ILE A 32 -7.58 11.15 1.12
C ILE A 32 -7.73 9.76 1.70
N GLN A 33 -8.13 9.65 2.98
CA GLN A 33 -8.32 8.35 3.60
C GLN A 33 -9.38 7.54 2.88
N THR A 34 -10.48 8.18 2.51
CA THR A 34 -11.53 7.51 1.76
C THR A 34 -11.01 6.97 0.44
N ALA A 35 -10.23 7.77 -0.27
CA ALA A 35 -9.66 7.35 -1.55
C ALA A 35 -8.66 6.21 -1.37
N LEU A 36 -7.83 6.28 -0.33
CA LEU A 36 -6.86 5.22 -0.05
C LEU A 36 -7.54 3.90 0.25
N LEU A 37 -8.58 3.95 1.07
CA LEU A 37 -9.28 2.72 1.47
C LEU A 37 -10.09 2.12 0.33
N ALA A 38 -10.34 2.88 -0.72
CA ALA A 38 -10.95 2.33 -1.93
C ALA A 38 -9.96 1.51 -2.77
N ILE A 39 -8.67 1.65 -2.52
CA ILE A 39 -7.66 0.84 -3.20
C ILE A 39 -7.57 -0.50 -2.50
N PRO A 40 -7.64 -1.63 -3.24
CA PRO A 40 -7.61 -2.94 -2.60
C PRO A 40 -6.33 -3.16 -1.79
N HIS A 41 -6.47 -3.85 -0.66
CA HIS A 41 -5.37 -4.28 0.18
C HIS A 41 -4.53 -3.11 0.71
N THR A 42 -5.21 -2.02 1.01
CA THR A 42 -4.58 -0.81 1.55
C THR A 42 -5.06 -0.58 2.97
N GLU A 43 -4.12 -0.30 3.86
CA GLU A 43 -4.42 -0.01 5.26
C GLU A 43 -3.76 1.29 5.67
N ILE A 44 -4.34 1.96 6.64
CA ILE A 44 -3.84 3.21 7.17
C ILE A 44 -3.60 3.03 8.66
N PRO A 45 -2.40 2.55 9.05
CA PRO A 45 -2.13 2.29 10.47
C PRO A 45 -2.03 3.55 11.32
N ALA A 46 -1.71 4.70 10.74
CA ALA A 46 -1.55 5.91 11.53
C ALA A 46 -1.81 7.14 10.69
N VAL A 47 -2.34 8.17 11.34
CA VAL A 47 -2.59 9.47 10.72
C VAL A 47 -2.21 10.54 11.74
N ASP A 48 -1.45 11.53 11.30
CA ASP A 48 -1.17 12.74 12.09
C ASP A 48 -1.81 13.90 11.35
N GLN A 49 -3.01 14.24 11.76
CA GLN A 49 -3.78 15.26 11.04
C GLN A 49 -3.15 16.63 11.16
N ALA A 50 -2.57 16.95 12.31
CA ALA A 50 -2.00 18.26 12.51
C ALA A 50 -0.84 18.53 11.56
N GLN A 51 -0.05 17.49 11.28
CA GLN A 51 1.11 17.63 10.39
C GLN A 51 0.82 17.19 8.96
N GLY A 52 -0.36 16.66 8.71
CA GLY A 52 -0.70 16.19 7.37
C GLY A 52 0.03 14.93 6.97
N LYS A 53 0.36 14.07 7.91
CA LYS A 53 1.08 12.82 7.62
C LYS A 53 0.15 11.64 7.71
N ILE A 54 0.28 10.75 6.73
CA ILE A 54 -0.51 9.52 6.68
C ILE A 54 0.45 8.37 6.43
N VAL A 55 0.40 7.37 7.30
CA VAL A 55 1.16 6.13 7.10
C VAL A 55 0.25 5.15 6.40
N VAL A 56 0.73 4.57 5.31
CA VAL A 56 -0.07 3.69 4.47
C VAL A 56 0.70 2.40 4.25
N VAL A 57 -0.01 1.28 4.34
CA VAL A 57 0.55 -0.03 4.00
C VAL A 57 -0.27 -0.58 2.86
N MET A 58 0.39 -0.95 1.78
CA MET A 58 -0.25 -1.52 0.61
C MET A 58 0.33 -2.88 0.33
N GLN A 59 -0.50 -3.80 -0.10
CA GLN A 59 -0.10 -5.18 -0.34
C GLN A 59 -0.68 -5.67 -1.65
N SER A 60 0.05 -6.54 -2.32
CA SER A 60 -0.45 -7.22 -3.50
C SER A 60 0.45 -8.41 -3.80
N HIS A 61 -0.14 -9.45 -4.37
CA HIS A 61 0.64 -10.58 -4.88
C HIS A 61 1.08 -10.34 -6.33
N ASP A 62 0.76 -9.19 -6.88
CA ASP A 62 1.16 -8.83 -8.24
C ASP A 62 1.88 -7.49 -8.16
N GLN A 63 3.16 -7.52 -8.53
CA GLN A 63 4.00 -6.33 -8.43
C GLN A 63 3.50 -5.20 -9.32
N HIS A 64 2.97 -5.53 -10.49
CA HIS A 64 2.45 -4.50 -11.40
C HIS A 64 1.22 -3.81 -10.82
N ILE A 65 0.33 -4.59 -10.21
CA ILE A 65 -0.84 -4.01 -9.55
C ILE A 65 -0.40 -3.11 -8.41
N LEU A 66 0.59 -3.54 -7.64
CA LEU A 66 1.09 -2.76 -6.53
C LEU A 66 1.66 -1.42 -7.01
N LEU A 67 2.44 -1.45 -8.08
CA LEU A 67 3.01 -0.23 -8.64
C LEU A 67 1.92 0.71 -9.16
N ASP A 68 0.90 0.15 -9.81
CA ASP A 68 -0.23 0.96 -10.28
C ASP A 68 -0.95 1.61 -9.10
N ASN A 69 -1.14 0.86 -8.02
CA ASN A 69 -1.80 1.39 -6.84
C ASN A 69 -0.97 2.50 -6.19
N MET A 70 0.35 2.33 -6.17
CA MET A 70 1.23 3.37 -5.64
C MET A 70 1.15 4.64 -6.48
N GLU A 71 1.07 4.49 -7.80
CA GLU A 71 0.91 5.65 -8.68
C GLU A 71 -0.43 6.34 -8.44
N ALA A 72 -1.47 5.56 -8.21
CA ALA A 72 -2.79 6.13 -7.91
C ALA A 72 -2.76 6.97 -6.65
N VAL A 73 -1.96 6.59 -5.66
CA VAL A 73 -1.84 7.37 -4.43
C VAL A 73 -1.31 8.77 -4.73
N LYS A 74 -0.36 8.88 -5.64
CA LYS A 74 0.21 10.18 -5.99
C LYS A 74 -0.82 11.10 -6.65
N ASP A 75 -1.83 10.51 -7.28
CA ASP A 75 -2.85 11.28 -8.00
C ASP A 75 -4.01 11.69 -7.12
N ILE A 76 -4.04 11.27 -5.87
CA ILE A 76 -5.13 11.64 -4.96
C ILE A 76 -5.03 13.13 -4.64
N ASP A 77 -6.15 13.83 -4.80
CA ASP A 77 -6.19 15.24 -4.53
C ASP A 77 -5.84 15.53 -3.06
N GLY A 78 -4.90 16.43 -2.85
CA GLY A 78 -4.46 16.79 -1.52
C GLY A 78 -3.17 16.10 -1.09
N VAL A 79 -2.72 15.08 -1.80
CA VAL A 79 -1.44 14.42 -1.51
C VAL A 79 -0.33 15.27 -2.12
N ILE A 80 0.65 15.63 -1.29
CA ILE A 80 1.75 16.49 -1.70
C ILE A 80 2.95 15.65 -2.08
N THR A 81 3.36 14.74 -1.20
CA THR A 81 4.48 13.84 -1.48
C THR A 81 4.16 12.45 -0.98
N VAL A 82 4.79 11.47 -1.61
CA VAL A 82 4.70 10.06 -1.22
C VAL A 82 6.12 9.55 -1.09
N SER A 83 6.45 9.01 0.08
CA SER A 83 7.78 8.46 0.35
C SER A 83 7.65 6.97 0.62
N LEU A 84 8.41 6.18 -0.09
CA LEU A 84 8.49 4.74 0.15
C LEU A 84 9.45 4.53 1.32
N VAL A 85 8.94 3.94 2.41
CA VAL A 85 9.78 3.72 3.60
C VAL A 85 10.24 2.28 3.71
N TYR A 86 9.49 1.34 3.16
CA TYR A 86 10.00 -0.01 3.05
C TYR A 86 9.23 -0.77 1.97
N HIS A 87 9.87 -1.81 1.47
CA HIS A 87 9.26 -2.75 0.55
C HIS A 87 9.71 -4.15 0.97
N GLN A 88 8.75 -5.01 1.19
CA GLN A 88 9.03 -6.38 1.61
C GLN A 88 8.33 -7.34 0.67
N GLN A 89 9.06 -8.33 0.22
CA GLN A 89 8.50 -9.43 -0.53
C GLN A 89 8.46 -10.65 0.39
N ASP A 90 7.26 -11.18 0.57
CA ASP A 90 7.07 -12.30 1.47
C ASP A 90 7.34 -13.59 0.72
N GLU A 91 8.49 -14.18 0.98
CA GLU A 91 8.90 -15.42 0.35
C GLU A 91 8.75 -16.55 1.32
N GLN A 92 8.29 -17.67 0.82
CA GLN A 92 8.16 -18.84 1.65
C GLN A 92 9.52 -19.38 2.04
N PRO A 93 9.73 -19.66 3.32
CA PRO A 93 10.97 -20.33 3.74
C PRO A 93 11.03 -21.71 3.15
N LYS A 94 12.21 -22.17 2.95
CA LYS A 94 12.43 -23.51 2.44
C LYS A 94 12.18 -24.56 3.47
#